data_f6c121e370e0c137576ad0ba5c72e306
#
_entry.id   f6c121e370e0c137576ad0ba5c72e306
#
_cell.length_a   1.000
_cell.length_b   1.000
_cell.length_c   1.000
_cell.angle_alpha   90.00
_cell.angle_beta   90.00
_cell.angle_gamma   90.00
#
_symmetry.space_group_name_H-M   'P 1'
#
loop_
_entity.id
_entity.type
_entity.pdbx_description
1 polymer ?
#
loop_
_entity_poly.entity_id
_entity_poly.type
_entity_poly.pdbx_seq_one_letter_code
_entity_poly.pdbx_strand_id
1 'polypeptide(L)'
;MKITDILTYAAAGILAVSSQAKDVHSPDGRFAVRAEATISLIDSSGNQILTLVRDTSGDAKVEVAWSPDSRHVVVVENGERVGSGIVAAWKDEVWHKTIESESQEGALIQAQQAKFHGRLVAEHRKLDGWKSPSEVLVQGDMTFSSGGNYHYGYTLAFRQVPGRLDRGGYEEGQLIGKDYHSL
;
A
#
# COMPACT_ATOMS: atom_id res chain seq x y z
N MET A 1 -4.43 28.94 31.02
CA MET A 1 -3.30 28.05 30.75
C MET A 1 -3.85 26.87 29.98
N LYS A 2 -3.71 26.86 28.64
CA LYS A 2 -4.22 25.79 27.78
C LYS A 2 -3.09 24.77 27.62
N ILE A 3 -3.33 23.56 28.13
CA ILE A 3 -2.45 22.40 27.92
C ILE A 3 -2.73 21.90 26.51
N THR A 4 -1.78 22.05 25.63
CA THR A 4 -1.82 21.52 24.27
C THR A 4 -1.40 20.05 24.37
N ASP A 5 -2.37 19.15 24.25
CA ASP A 5 -2.10 17.72 24.12
C ASP A 5 -1.34 17.47 22.82
N ILE A 6 -0.05 17.26 22.95
CA ILE A 6 0.78 16.74 21.86
C ILE A 6 0.50 15.23 21.80
N LEU A 7 -0.43 14.84 20.96
CA LEU A 7 -0.61 13.44 20.57
C LEU A 7 0.63 13.01 19.79
N THR A 8 1.55 12.36 20.48
CA THR A 8 2.66 11.66 19.86
C THR A 8 2.08 10.41 19.19
N TYR A 9 1.81 10.46 17.88
CA TYR A 9 1.51 9.27 17.11
C TYR A 9 2.75 8.38 17.13
N ALA A 10 2.65 7.26 17.83
CA ALA A 10 3.66 6.22 17.76
C ALA A 10 3.76 5.78 16.29
N ALA A 11 4.94 5.89 15.72
CA ALA A 11 5.21 5.46 14.36
C ALA A 11 4.87 3.97 14.25
N ALA A 12 3.78 3.64 13.56
CA ALA A 12 3.50 2.28 13.17
C ALA A 12 4.65 1.82 12.28
N GLY A 13 5.40 0.81 12.72
CA GLY A 13 6.62 0.40 12.05
C GLY A 13 6.33 -0.12 10.65
N ILE A 14 7.09 0.35 9.67
CA ILE A 14 7.19 -0.27 8.35
C ILE A 14 8.16 -1.43 8.50
N LEU A 15 7.73 -2.64 8.16
CA LEU A 15 8.58 -3.81 8.13
C LEU A 15 8.77 -4.25 6.67
N ALA A 16 10.00 -4.16 6.18
CA ALA A 16 10.41 -4.84 4.95
C ALA A 16 10.63 -6.32 5.29
N VAL A 17 9.91 -7.21 4.65
CA VAL A 17 10.03 -8.66 4.85
C VAL A 17 10.84 -9.22 3.69
N SER A 18 12.05 -9.68 3.97
CA SER A 18 12.78 -10.57 3.06
C SER A 18 12.20 -11.98 3.17
N SER A 19 12.30 -12.76 2.13
CA SER A 19 11.69 -14.05 1.77
C SER A 19 11.61 -15.20 2.83
N GLN A 20 11.70 -14.91 4.11
CA GLN A 20 11.38 -15.86 5.18
C GLN A 20 10.02 -15.48 5.76
N ALA A 21 9.09 -16.43 5.78
CA ALA A 21 7.74 -16.28 6.31
C ALA A 21 7.75 -15.61 7.69
N LYS A 22 7.48 -14.32 7.73
CA LYS A 22 7.35 -13.57 8.97
C LYS A 22 6.01 -12.85 8.95
N ASP A 23 5.18 -13.21 9.92
CA ASP A 23 3.91 -12.53 10.11
C ASP A 23 4.14 -11.08 10.58
N VAL A 24 3.56 -10.13 9.88
CA VAL A 24 3.57 -8.71 10.26
C VAL A 24 2.26 -8.39 10.95
N HIS A 25 2.30 -8.29 12.26
CA HIS A 25 1.11 -8.10 13.08
C HIS A 25 0.58 -6.66 13.04
N SER A 26 -0.76 -6.54 13.13
CA SER A 26 -1.42 -5.26 13.37
C SER A 26 -1.05 -4.71 14.75
N PRO A 27 -1.08 -3.38 14.96
CA PRO A 27 -0.77 -2.76 16.26
C PRO A 27 -1.59 -3.31 17.42
N ASP A 28 -2.84 -3.71 17.20
CA ASP A 28 -3.72 -4.29 18.22
C ASP A 28 -3.57 -5.82 18.37
N GLY A 29 -2.74 -6.47 17.56
CA GLY A 29 -2.45 -7.89 17.59
C GLY A 29 -3.58 -8.82 17.12
N ARG A 30 -4.70 -8.28 16.63
CA ARG A 30 -5.85 -9.10 16.18
C ARG A 30 -5.62 -9.76 14.83
N PHE A 31 -4.78 -9.16 14.00
CA PHE A 31 -4.55 -9.58 12.63
C PHE A 31 -3.06 -9.61 12.31
N ALA A 32 -2.70 -10.32 11.24
CA ALA A 32 -1.37 -10.24 10.67
C ALA A 32 -1.41 -10.41 9.15
N VAL A 33 -0.41 -9.91 8.47
CA VAL A 33 -0.11 -10.24 7.07
C VAL A 33 0.98 -11.29 7.07
N ARG A 34 0.68 -12.42 6.46
CA ARG A 34 1.62 -13.52 6.20
C ARG A 34 2.08 -13.44 4.76
N ALA A 35 3.38 -13.29 4.55
CA ALA A 35 4.00 -13.25 3.23
C ALA A 35 4.75 -14.57 2.97
N GLU A 36 4.16 -15.38 2.10
CA GLU A 36 4.71 -16.63 1.57
C GLU A 36 4.56 -16.60 0.04
N ALA A 37 4.44 -17.75 -0.63
CA ALA A 37 4.07 -17.81 -2.04
C ALA A 37 2.71 -17.13 -2.34
N THR A 38 1.91 -16.98 -1.33
CA THR A 38 0.67 -16.18 -1.32
C THR A 38 0.74 -15.21 -0.16
N ILE A 39 0.42 -13.94 -0.39
CA ILE A 39 0.31 -12.97 0.70
C ILE A 39 -1.14 -12.97 1.19
N SER A 40 -1.31 -13.24 2.47
CA SER A 40 -2.63 -13.41 3.09
C SER A 40 -2.77 -12.57 4.35
N LEU A 41 -3.98 -12.07 4.56
CA LEU A 41 -4.40 -11.55 5.85
C LEU A 41 -4.92 -12.70 6.70
N ILE A 42 -4.45 -12.80 7.93
CA ILE A 42 -4.80 -13.85 8.89
C ILE A 42 -5.31 -13.23 10.19
N ASP A 43 -6.12 -14.00 10.94
CA ASP A 43 -6.52 -13.65 12.30
C ASP A 43 -5.43 -14.05 13.33
N SER A 44 -5.67 -13.71 14.59
CA SER A 44 -4.77 -14.05 15.70
C SER A 44 -4.63 -15.56 15.96
N SER A 45 -5.52 -16.38 15.41
CA SER A 45 -5.46 -17.85 15.47
C SER A 45 -4.71 -18.45 14.28
N GLY A 46 -4.27 -17.63 13.33
CA GLY A 46 -3.58 -18.03 12.10
C GLY A 46 -4.51 -18.46 10.97
N ASN A 47 -5.83 -18.29 11.10
CA ASN A 47 -6.77 -18.59 10.04
C ASN A 47 -6.73 -17.51 8.95
N GLN A 48 -6.71 -17.92 7.70
CA GLN A 48 -6.75 -16.99 6.59
C GLN A 48 -8.13 -16.34 6.47
N ILE A 49 -8.13 -15.01 6.46
CA ILE A 49 -9.31 -14.17 6.28
C ILE A 49 -9.46 -13.75 4.82
N LEU A 50 -8.33 -13.31 4.23
CA LEU A 50 -8.33 -12.72 2.89
C LEU A 50 -7.03 -13.01 2.16
N THR A 51 -7.11 -13.39 0.88
CA THR A 51 -5.94 -13.42 -0.01
C THR A 51 -5.66 -12.03 -0.56
N LEU A 52 -4.51 -11.46 -0.25
CA LEU A 52 -4.07 -10.16 -0.74
C LEU A 52 -3.41 -10.30 -2.12
N VAL A 53 -2.38 -11.15 -2.23
CA VAL A 53 -1.68 -11.46 -3.49
C VAL A 53 -1.68 -12.97 -3.68
N ARG A 54 -1.91 -13.41 -4.91
CA ARG A 54 -1.71 -14.80 -5.34
C ARG A 54 -0.42 -14.89 -6.16
N ASP A 55 0.29 -15.97 -5.99
CA ASP A 55 1.45 -16.32 -6.83
C ASP A 55 2.53 -15.22 -6.86
N THR A 56 2.98 -14.80 -5.66
CA THR A 56 4.14 -13.91 -5.56
C THR A 56 5.38 -14.57 -6.19
N SER A 57 6.13 -13.81 -6.99
CA SER A 57 7.43 -14.31 -7.46
C SER A 57 8.35 -14.55 -6.26
N GLY A 58 9.12 -15.66 -6.28
CA GLY A 58 9.98 -16.03 -5.14
C GLY A 58 11.00 -14.97 -4.73
N ASP A 59 11.29 -14.03 -5.63
CA ASP A 59 12.25 -12.92 -5.44
C ASP A 59 11.55 -11.57 -5.15
N ALA A 60 10.24 -11.55 -5.06
CA ALA A 60 9.50 -10.32 -4.78
C ALA A 60 9.82 -9.78 -3.38
N LYS A 61 10.16 -8.50 -3.31
CA LYS A 61 10.25 -7.79 -2.04
C LYS A 61 8.85 -7.33 -1.64
N VAL A 62 8.44 -7.71 -0.45
CA VAL A 62 7.13 -7.36 0.11
C VAL A 62 7.33 -6.37 1.25
N GLU A 63 6.65 -5.25 1.20
CA GLU A 63 6.55 -4.29 2.29
C GLU A 63 5.12 -4.26 2.82
N VAL A 64 4.98 -4.21 4.13
CA VAL A 64 3.69 -4.19 4.82
C VAL A 64 3.67 -3.03 5.80
N ALA A 65 2.62 -2.23 5.75
CA ALA A 65 2.39 -1.16 6.72
C ALA A 65 0.95 -1.22 7.25
N TRP A 66 0.82 -1.33 8.56
CA TRP A 66 -0.45 -1.24 9.27
C TRP A 66 -0.76 0.20 9.68
N SER A 67 -2.01 0.63 9.53
CA SER A 67 -2.44 1.88 10.12
C SER A 67 -2.40 1.84 11.64
N PRO A 68 -2.18 2.99 12.30
CA PRO A 68 -2.10 3.05 13.76
C PRO A 68 -3.36 2.54 14.47
N ASP A 69 -4.52 2.62 13.82
CA ASP A 69 -5.80 2.14 14.33
C ASP A 69 -6.11 0.68 13.99
N SER A 70 -5.17 -0.02 13.32
CA SER A 70 -5.31 -1.42 12.88
C SER A 70 -6.48 -1.69 11.91
N ARG A 71 -7.03 -0.66 11.28
CA ARG A 71 -8.16 -0.79 10.36
C ARG A 71 -7.78 -0.80 8.89
N HIS A 72 -6.54 -0.48 8.59
CA HIS A 72 -6.02 -0.51 7.22
C HIS A 72 -4.66 -1.20 7.20
N VAL A 73 -4.40 -1.92 6.16
CA VAL A 73 -3.07 -2.46 5.85
C VAL A 73 -2.76 -2.23 4.39
N VAL A 74 -1.57 -1.74 4.13
CA VAL A 74 -1.02 -1.60 2.77
C VAL A 74 0.07 -2.62 2.59
N VAL A 75 0.01 -3.31 1.47
CA VAL A 75 1.03 -4.25 1.02
C VAL A 75 1.55 -3.77 -0.32
N VAL A 76 2.84 -3.58 -0.42
CA VAL A 76 3.54 -3.32 -1.69
C VAL A 76 4.37 -4.54 -2.03
N GLU A 77 4.11 -5.11 -3.18
CA GLU A 77 4.89 -6.18 -3.77
C GLU A 77 5.73 -5.61 -4.91
N ASN A 78 7.04 -5.69 -4.80
CA ASN A 78 7.97 -5.30 -5.84
C ASN A 78 8.53 -6.55 -6.51
N GLY A 79 7.93 -6.94 -7.63
CA GLY A 79 8.46 -7.98 -8.52
C GLY A 79 9.62 -7.47 -9.39
N GLU A 80 10.04 -8.27 -10.37
CA GLU A 80 11.17 -7.94 -11.24
C GLU A 80 10.97 -6.67 -12.08
N ARG A 81 9.72 -6.31 -12.41
CA ARG A 81 9.45 -5.22 -13.36
C ARG A 81 8.52 -4.13 -12.83
N VAL A 82 7.40 -4.50 -12.25
CA VAL A 82 6.40 -3.53 -11.79
C VAL A 82 5.90 -3.94 -10.43
N GLY A 83 5.97 -3.01 -9.48
CA GLY A 83 5.40 -3.17 -8.16
C GLY A 83 3.88 -2.98 -8.17
N SER A 84 3.17 -3.73 -7.36
CA SER A 84 1.73 -3.56 -7.13
C SER A 84 1.45 -3.11 -5.71
N GLY A 85 0.56 -2.13 -5.56
CA GLY A 85 0.03 -1.71 -4.28
C GLY A 85 -1.32 -2.37 -4.02
N ILE A 86 -1.46 -3.00 -2.87
CA ILE A 86 -2.70 -3.63 -2.45
C ILE A 86 -3.06 -3.12 -1.08
N VAL A 87 -4.33 -2.85 -0.91
CA VAL A 87 -4.86 -2.33 0.33
C VAL A 87 -5.99 -3.18 0.82
N ALA A 88 -5.99 -3.49 2.11
CA ALA A 88 -7.14 -4.04 2.79
C ALA A 88 -7.61 -3.07 3.88
N ALA A 89 -8.91 -2.86 3.96
CA ALA A 89 -9.57 -2.00 4.93
C ALA A 89 -10.62 -2.79 5.72
N TRP A 90 -10.62 -2.59 7.04
CA TRP A 90 -11.61 -3.16 7.95
C TRP A 90 -12.81 -2.22 8.06
N LYS A 91 -13.96 -2.69 7.61
CA LYS A 91 -15.22 -1.96 7.69
C LYS A 91 -16.35 -2.93 8.03
N ASP A 92 -17.25 -2.54 8.91
CA ASP A 92 -18.45 -3.31 9.28
C ASP A 92 -18.14 -4.79 9.63
N GLU A 93 -17.03 -4.98 10.40
CA GLU A 93 -16.53 -6.30 10.82
C GLU A 93 -16.05 -7.21 9.67
N VAL A 94 -15.82 -6.64 8.47
CA VAL A 94 -15.32 -7.35 7.28
C VAL A 94 -14.10 -6.66 6.70
N TRP A 95 -13.17 -7.45 6.18
CA TRP A 95 -12.02 -6.97 5.43
C TRP A 95 -12.34 -6.87 3.93
N HIS A 96 -12.12 -5.70 3.37
CA HIS A 96 -12.28 -5.41 1.95
C HIS A 96 -10.91 -5.15 1.31
N LYS A 97 -10.69 -5.75 0.12
CA LYS A 97 -9.45 -5.57 -0.64
C LYS A 97 -9.68 -4.67 -1.83
N THR A 98 -8.77 -3.72 -2.02
CA THR A 98 -8.69 -2.88 -3.21
C THR A 98 -7.27 -2.92 -3.78
N ILE A 99 -7.15 -3.02 -5.09
CA ILE A 99 -5.88 -2.95 -5.80
C ILE A 99 -5.71 -1.52 -6.30
N GLU A 100 -4.54 -0.96 -6.06
CA GLU A 100 -4.20 0.37 -6.53
C GLU A 100 -3.91 0.32 -8.03
N SER A 101 -4.83 0.84 -8.84
CA SER A 101 -4.68 0.88 -10.30
C SER A 101 -4.36 2.28 -10.86
N GLU A 102 -4.72 3.33 -10.14
CA GLU A 102 -4.66 4.71 -10.67
C GLU A 102 -3.37 5.46 -10.33
N SER A 103 -2.60 5.02 -9.35
CA SER A 103 -1.40 5.73 -8.92
C SER A 103 -0.26 5.67 -9.94
N GLN A 104 -0.16 4.58 -10.70
CA GLN A 104 0.84 4.44 -11.75
C GLN A 104 0.63 5.47 -12.87
N GLU A 105 -0.62 5.72 -13.26
CA GLU A 105 -0.95 6.71 -14.30
C GLU A 105 -0.58 8.12 -13.84
N GLY A 106 -0.90 8.50 -12.61
CA GLY A 106 -0.53 9.79 -12.04
C GLY A 106 0.99 10.01 -12.02
N ALA A 107 1.75 9.01 -11.59
CA ALA A 107 3.21 9.08 -11.57
C ALA A 107 3.82 9.13 -12.98
N LEU A 108 3.27 8.40 -13.96
CA LEU A 108 3.69 8.48 -15.34
C LEU A 108 3.46 9.86 -15.97
N ILE A 109 2.33 10.49 -15.67
CA ILE A 109 2.04 11.87 -16.11
C ILE A 109 3.10 12.84 -15.56
N GLN A 110 3.44 12.74 -14.29
CA GLN A 110 4.48 13.57 -13.66
C GLN A 110 5.85 13.32 -14.27
N ALA A 111 6.21 12.06 -14.53
CA ALA A 111 7.48 11.73 -15.18
C ALA A 111 7.57 12.32 -16.61
N GLN A 112 6.48 12.27 -17.38
CA GLN A 112 6.42 12.88 -18.71
C GLN A 112 6.55 14.41 -18.66
N GLN A 113 5.92 15.07 -17.68
CA GLN A 113 6.08 16.51 -17.45
C GLN A 113 7.52 16.87 -17.08
N ALA A 114 8.21 16.00 -16.34
CA ALA A 114 9.63 16.12 -16.01
C ALA A 114 10.57 15.69 -17.16
N LYS A 115 10.04 15.50 -18.39
CA LYS A 115 10.76 15.13 -19.61
C LYS A 115 11.40 13.74 -19.62
N PHE A 116 10.92 12.83 -18.78
CA PHE A 116 11.27 11.42 -18.90
C PHE A 116 10.42 10.80 -20.01
N HIS A 117 11.07 10.14 -20.95
CA HIS A 117 10.44 9.59 -22.15
C HIS A 117 10.81 8.12 -22.34
N GLY A 118 10.04 7.45 -23.19
CA GLY A 118 10.26 6.05 -23.50
C GLY A 118 9.29 5.13 -22.77
N ARG A 119 9.47 3.83 -22.95
CA ARG A 119 8.65 2.83 -22.29
C ARG A 119 9.11 2.64 -20.86
N LEU A 120 8.17 2.54 -19.92
CA LEU A 120 8.45 2.11 -18.55
C LEU A 120 9.03 0.68 -18.58
N VAL A 121 10.21 0.51 -18.01
CA VAL A 121 10.93 -0.78 -17.93
C VAL A 121 10.72 -1.43 -16.58
N ALA A 122 10.84 -0.63 -15.51
CA ALA A 122 10.64 -1.08 -14.15
C ALA A 122 10.04 0.03 -13.28
N GLU A 123 9.28 -0.36 -12.29
CA GLU A 123 8.79 0.51 -11.24
C GLU A 123 8.88 -0.22 -9.90
N HIS A 124 9.50 0.42 -8.93
CA HIS A 124 9.54 -0.05 -7.55
C HIS A 124 8.91 0.97 -6.63
N ARG A 125 8.21 0.50 -5.63
CA ARG A 125 7.53 1.34 -4.63
C ARG A 125 7.98 0.99 -3.24
N LYS A 126 7.98 1.97 -2.38
CA LYS A 126 8.33 1.85 -0.97
C LYS A 126 7.31 2.60 -0.12
N LEU A 127 6.92 2.00 0.98
CA LEU A 127 6.09 2.66 1.97
C LEU A 127 6.97 3.55 2.86
N ASP A 128 6.57 4.83 3.03
CA ASP A 128 7.32 5.82 3.79
C ASP A 128 6.62 6.21 5.12
N GLY A 129 5.55 5.51 5.46
CA GLY A 129 4.84 5.66 6.72
C GLY A 129 3.43 6.20 6.60
N TRP A 130 2.73 6.19 7.73
CA TRP A 130 1.38 6.70 7.83
C TRP A 130 1.38 8.18 8.21
N LYS A 131 0.72 9.00 7.41
CA LYS A 131 0.48 10.41 7.68
C LYS A 131 -0.73 10.60 8.60
N SER A 132 -1.70 9.70 8.48
CA SER A 132 -2.91 9.64 9.31
C SER A 132 -3.45 8.19 9.29
N PRO A 133 -4.47 7.82 10.09
CA PRO A 133 -5.08 6.50 10.01
C PRO A 133 -5.63 6.12 8.63
N SER A 134 -5.89 7.10 7.76
CA SER A 134 -6.44 6.91 6.41
C SER A 134 -5.53 7.39 5.29
N GLU A 135 -4.27 7.74 5.57
CA GLU A 135 -3.33 8.23 4.56
C GLU A 135 -1.94 7.65 4.79
N VAL A 136 -1.37 7.02 3.76
CA VAL A 136 0.00 6.50 3.76
C VAL A 136 0.84 7.20 2.71
N LEU A 137 2.10 7.46 3.05
CA LEU A 137 3.08 8.01 2.13
C LEU A 137 3.76 6.88 1.36
N VAL A 138 3.86 7.04 0.06
CA VAL A 138 4.51 6.11 -0.85
C VAL A 138 5.57 6.85 -1.65
N GLN A 139 6.75 6.26 -1.75
CA GLN A 139 7.80 6.67 -2.66
C GLN A 139 7.92 5.66 -3.79
N GLY A 140 8.31 6.10 -4.97
CA GLY A 140 8.49 5.23 -6.11
C GLY A 140 9.66 5.64 -7.00
N ASP A 141 10.18 4.65 -7.71
CA ASP A 141 11.26 4.79 -8.67
C ASP A 141 10.80 4.19 -9.99
N MET A 142 10.81 4.97 -11.06
CA MET A 142 10.51 4.55 -12.43
C MET A 142 11.78 4.54 -13.28
N THR A 143 12.04 3.44 -13.96
CA THR A 143 13.12 3.31 -14.94
C THR A 143 12.55 3.29 -16.36
N PHE A 144 13.09 4.12 -17.24
CA PHE A 144 12.64 4.25 -18.62
C PHE A 144 13.64 3.65 -19.61
N SER A 145 13.14 3.17 -20.75
CA SER A 145 13.96 2.57 -21.82
C SER A 145 14.91 3.54 -22.50
N SER A 146 14.65 4.85 -22.39
CA SER A 146 15.56 5.91 -22.86
C SER A 146 16.77 6.14 -21.98
N GLY A 147 16.85 5.45 -20.85
CA GLY A 147 17.80 5.71 -19.75
C GLY A 147 17.29 6.80 -18.82
N GLY A 148 17.65 6.69 -17.57
CA GLY A 148 17.24 7.59 -16.50
C GLY A 148 16.17 7.00 -15.57
N ASN A 149 16.24 7.43 -14.32
CA ASN A 149 15.31 7.06 -13.26
C ASN A 149 14.55 8.32 -12.83
N TYR A 150 13.25 8.17 -12.66
CA TYR A 150 12.38 9.20 -12.10
C TYR A 150 11.95 8.79 -10.71
N HIS A 151 12.29 9.60 -9.71
CA HIS A 151 11.91 9.40 -8.32
C HIS A 151 10.69 10.27 -8.01
N TYR A 152 9.69 9.69 -7.38
CA TYR A 152 8.46 10.38 -7.05
C TYR A 152 7.91 9.98 -5.69
N GLY A 153 7.09 10.84 -5.11
CA GLY A 153 6.32 10.56 -3.91
C GLY A 153 4.86 10.89 -4.10
N TYR A 154 4.00 10.22 -3.39
CA TYR A 154 2.57 10.52 -3.36
C TYR A 154 1.94 10.05 -2.05
N THR A 155 0.76 10.57 -1.76
CA THR A 155 -0.07 10.14 -0.64
C THR A 155 -1.17 9.22 -1.17
N LEU A 156 -1.25 8.01 -0.63
CA LEU A 156 -2.34 7.10 -0.87
C LEU A 156 -3.41 7.33 0.19
N ALA A 157 -4.56 7.85 -0.20
CA ALA A 157 -5.67 8.16 0.69
C ALA A 157 -6.81 7.15 0.54
N PHE A 158 -7.29 6.66 1.68
CA PHE A 158 -8.45 5.79 1.76
C PHE A 158 -9.70 6.66 1.87
N ARG A 159 -10.50 6.72 0.82
CA ARG A 159 -11.80 7.39 0.87
C ARG A 159 -12.91 6.36 0.79
N GLN A 160 -13.87 6.49 1.68
CA GLN A 160 -15.17 5.88 1.46
C GLN A 160 -15.87 6.71 0.38
N VAL A 161 -16.07 6.12 -0.78
CA VAL A 161 -16.95 6.72 -1.78
C VAL A 161 -18.37 6.28 -1.44
N PRO A 162 -19.32 7.20 -1.26
CA PRO A 162 -20.73 6.83 -1.10
C PRO A 162 -21.17 6.06 -2.35
N GLY A 163 -21.52 4.83 -2.12
CA GLY A 163 -21.91 3.76 -2.92
C GLY A 163 -22.32 3.88 -4.37
N ARG A 164 -21.61 3.24 -5.23
CA ARG A 164 -22.21 2.39 -6.24
C ARG A 164 -22.15 0.98 -5.69
N LEU A 165 -23.27 0.46 -5.22
CA LEU A 165 -23.41 -0.94 -4.87
C LEU A 165 -23.10 -1.74 -6.13
N ASP A 166 -21.99 -2.49 -6.13
CA ASP A 166 -21.84 -3.54 -7.12
C ASP A 166 -22.90 -4.63 -6.91
N ARG A 167 -22.97 -5.60 -7.80
CA ARG A 167 -24.01 -6.65 -7.74
C ARG A 167 -23.93 -7.55 -6.48
N GLY A 168 -22.96 -7.31 -5.60
CA GLY A 168 -22.74 -8.00 -4.34
C GLY A 168 -23.05 -7.19 -3.09
N GLY A 169 -23.45 -5.93 -3.22
CA GLY A 169 -23.80 -5.07 -2.08
C GLY A 169 -22.61 -4.46 -1.35
N TYR A 170 -21.42 -4.48 -1.91
CA TYR A 170 -20.20 -3.90 -1.32
C TYR A 170 -19.95 -2.50 -1.85
N GLU A 171 -19.73 -1.55 -0.94
CA GLU A 171 -19.16 -0.25 -1.29
C GLU A 171 -17.66 -0.45 -1.52
N GLU A 172 -17.19 -0.31 -2.75
CA GLU A 172 -15.75 -0.25 -3.01
C GLU A 172 -15.17 1.01 -2.37
N GLY A 173 -14.20 0.82 -1.48
CA GLY A 173 -13.37 1.91 -1.01
C GLY A 173 -12.48 2.37 -2.16
N GLN A 174 -12.53 3.66 -2.51
CA GLN A 174 -11.62 4.21 -3.50
C GLN A 174 -10.27 4.52 -2.86
N LEU A 175 -9.22 4.01 -3.49
CA LEU A 175 -7.85 4.42 -3.26
C LEU A 175 -7.54 5.57 -4.21
N ILE A 176 -7.20 6.71 -3.66
CA ILE A 176 -6.84 7.88 -4.45
C ILE A 176 -5.40 8.23 -4.16
N GLY A 177 -4.55 8.12 -5.19
CA GLY A 177 -3.23 8.75 -5.17
C GLY A 177 -3.39 10.26 -5.32
N LYS A 178 -2.79 11.04 -4.43
CA LYS A 178 -2.80 12.50 -4.47
C LYS A 178 -1.43 13.07 -4.10
N ASP A 179 -1.26 14.37 -4.32
CA ASP A 179 -0.06 15.11 -3.92
C ASP A 179 1.24 14.52 -4.54
N TYR A 180 1.17 14.11 -5.83
CA TYR A 180 2.35 13.63 -6.56
C TYR A 180 3.41 14.71 -6.67
N HIS A 181 4.65 14.38 -6.37
CA HIS A 181 5.79 15.29 -6.47
C HIS A 181 7.06 14.53 -6.87
N SER A 182 7.99 15.23 -7.53
CA SER A 182 9.33 14.74 -7.78
C SER A 182 10.15 14.77 -6.48
N LEU A 183 10.93 13.76 -6.24
CA LEU A 183 11.89 13.66 -5.14
C LEU A 183 13.29 14.07 -5.59
#